data_24a7772758fc66c03cc2714f4f64fc23
#
_entry.id   24a7772758fc66c03cc2714f4f64fc23
#
_cell.length_a   1.000
_cell.length_b   1.000
_cell.length_c   1.000
_cell.angle_alpha   90.00
_cell.angle_beta   90.00
_cell.angle_gamma   90.00
#
_symmetry.space_group_name_H-M   'P 1'
#
loop_
_entity.id
_entity.type
_entity.pdbx_description
1 polymer ?
#
loop_
_entity_poly.entity_id
_entity_poly.type
_entity_poly.pdbx_seq_one_letter_code
_entity_poly.pdbx_strand_id
1 'polypeptide(L)'
;MKWSCTYAAVAAVWLLQPQSGTTVQSRSGPADRQPVTVPLFDGESGTRWSSSREEYAAARADRSYAFEQFTYESDGLRVGAYLYRPRERSASPLPVVVYNRGSYTRPTGFAAEMLVMANRYGRAGFIVVAPQYRGSNGWQGRDEMGGADLSDLMNIVPQLARIEGADASRVYLSGESRGGMMVYQALRDQFPAKAAAVWGAFTDLASVIAPGSSQAKFTPLIFPDLDERNRDGILERRSAIRWADRIRTPVLIMHGTADEDMPAEHSQRMAADLSRLGRTHRLLLFEGQPHRIGGRGADRDAAAIAWFRQFGGG
;
A
#
# COMPACT_ATOMS: atom_id res chain seq x y z
N MET A 1 3.90 -15.95 74.52
CA MET A 1 5.29 -15.65 74.07
C MET A 1 5.19 -14.98 72.68
N LYS A 2 5.40 -13.69 72.66
CA LYS A 2 5.36 -12.87 71.38
C LYS A 2 6.80 -12.65 70.95
N TRP A 3 7.14 -12.99 69.73
CA TRP A 3 8.38 -12.59 69.09
C TRP A 3 8.07 -11.58 68.00
N SER A 4 8.53 -10.35 68.19
CA SER A 4 8.51 -9.29 67.19
C SER A 4 9.84 -9.32 66.43
N CYS A 5 9.79 -9.42 65.12
CA CYS A 5 10.94 -9.19 64.22
C CYS A 5 10.78 -7.79 63.58
N THR A 6 11.69 -6.93 63.96
CA THR A 6 11.94 -5.63 63.35
C THR A 6 12.76 -5.79 62.07
N TYR A 7 12.23 -5.31 60.92
CA TYR A 7 13.00 -5.19 59.71
C TYR A 7 13.56 -3.77 59.59
N ALA A 8 14.90 -3.71 59.61
CA ALA A 8 15.63 -2.46 59.32
C ALA A 8 15.67 -2.21 57.79
N ALA A 9 15.16 -1.08 57.34
CA ALA A 9 15.24 -0.64 55.94
C ALA A 9 16.62 -0.02 55.69
N VAL A 10 17.42 -0.62 54.82
CA VAL A 10 18.64 -0.01 54.26
C VAL A 10 18.27 0.76 53.01
N ALA A 11 18.30 2.07 53.10
CA ALA A 11 18.13 2.96 51.94
C ALA A 11 19.44 3.03 51.15
N ALA A 12 19.51 2.43 49.97
CA ALA A 12 20.60 2.62 49.05
C ALA A 12 20.36 3.90 48.21
N VAL A 13 21.19 4.90 48.45
CA VAL A 13 21.27 6.12 47.66
C VAL A 13 22.02 5.81 46.39
N TRP A 14 21.33 5.78 45.25
CA TRP A 14 21.95 5.73 43.93
C TRP A 14 22.30 7.14 43.45
N LEU A 15 23.60 7.44 43.46
CA LEU A 15 24.13 8.62 42.79
C LEU A 15 23.93 8.50 41.29
N LEU A 16 23.06 9.31 40.72
CA LEU A 16 22.92 9.48 39.26
C LEU A 16 24.17 10.17 38.72
N GLN A 17 25.03 9.42 38.07
CA GLN A 17 26.05 10.00 37.21
C GLN A 17 25.39 10.51 35.91
N PRO A 18 25.76 11.68 35.38
CA PRO A 18 25.28 12.15 34.10
C PRO A 18 25.88 11.23 33.00
N GLN A 19 25.01 10.47 32.32
CA GLN A 19 25.41 9.75 31.13
C GLN A 19 25.73 10.78 30.05
N SER A 20 26.99 10.75 29.60
CA SER A 20 27.50 11.46 28.44
C SER A 20 26.59 11.19 27.25
N GLY A 21 26.06 12.26 26.63
CA GLY A 21 25.17 12.21 25.49
C GLY A 21 25.82 11.43 24.34
N THR A 22 25.30 10.25 24.09
CA THR A 22 25.53 9.55 22.83
C THR A 22 24.75 10.28 21.75
N THR A 23 25.44 11.03 20.93
CA THR A 23 24.92 11.58 19.68
C THR A 23 24.34 10.42 18.90
N VAL A 24 23.01 10.35 18.81
CA VAL A 24 22.33 9.44 17.91
C VAL A 24 22.71 9.86 16.49
N GLN A 25 23.71 9.19 15.93
CA GLN A 25 23.96 9.28 14.49
C GLN A 25 22.66 8.90 13.78
N SER A 26 22.09 9.84 13.06
CA SER A 26 20.95 9.62 12.17
C SER A 26 21.34 8.52 11.17
N ARG A 27 20.89 7.30 11.42
CA ARG A 27 21.05 6.20 10.45
C ARG A 27 20.26 6.57 9.21
N SER A 28 20.96 6.90 8.15
CA SER A 28 20.42 7.24 6.85
C SER A 28 19.72 6.02 6.23
N GLY A 29 18.40 6.05 6.20
CA GLY A 29 17.57 5.13 5.46
C GLY A 29 17.22 3.79 6.17
N PRO A 30 16.27 3.01 5.61
CA PRO A 30 15.98 1.66 6.07
C PRO A 30 17.25 0.79 5.96
N ALA A 31 17.53 0.00 7.00
CA ALA A 31 18.62 -0.98 6.96
C ALA A 31 18.33 -2.02 5.84
N ASP A 32 19.39 -2.64 5.27
CA ASP A 32 19.31 -3.77 4.34
C ASP A 32 18.67 -3.48 2.97
N ARG A 33 18.87 -2.29 2.39
CA ARG A 33 18.46 -2.04 1.00
C ARG A 33 19.27 -2.87 0.02
N GLN A 34 18.57 -3.57 -0.87
CA GLN A 34 19.17 -4.39 -1.92
C GLN A 34 18.54 -4.04 -3.28
N PRO A 35 19.32 -4.04 -4.38
CA PRO A 35 18.77 -3.86 -5.71
C PRO A 35 17.73 -4.93 -6.05
N VAL A 36 16.64 -4.53 -6.70
CA VAL A 36 15.65 -5.44 -7.26
C VAL A 36 16.05 -5.81 -8.68
N THR A 37 16.15 -7.12 -8.94
CA THR A 37 16.29 -7.62 -10.31
C THR A 37 14.92 -7.66 -10.97
N VAL A 38 14.72 -6.81 -11.98
CA VAL A 38 13.49 -6.81 -12.78
C VAL A 38 13.70 -7.71 -13.99
N PRO A 39 12.85 -8.74 -14.21
CA PRO A 39 12.99 -9.67 -15.33
C PRO A 39 12.83 -8.96 -16.68
N LEU A 40 13.15 -9.67 -17.74
CA LEU A 40 12.81 -9.23 -19.11
C LEU A 40 11.29 -9.29 -19.30
N PHE A 41 10.79 -8.50 -20.24
CA PHE A 41 9.40 -8.59 -20.65
C PHE A 41 9.13 -9.94 -21.34
N ASP A 42 8.30 -10.78 -20.75
CA ASP A 42 7.99 -12.12 -21.28
C ASP A 42 6.61 -12.22 -21.96
N GLY A 43 5.79 -11.19 -21.84
CA GLY A 43 4.45 -11.17 -22.43
C GLY A 43 3.41 -12.06 -21.72
N GLU A 44 3.83 -12.91 -20.79
CA GLU A 44 2.98 -13.86 -20.07
C GLU A 44 2.82 -13.52 -18.59
N SER A 45 3.89 -13.09 -17.93
CA SER A 45 3.83 -12.61 -16.54
C SER A 45 3.30 -11.20 -16.52
N GLY A 46 2.43 -10.87 -15.61
CA GLY A 46 1.79 -9.58 -15.33
C GLY A 46 2.31 -8.30 -16.00
N THR A 47 3.48 -8.36 -16.66
CA THR A 47 4.10 -7.29 -17.42
C THR A 47 3.23 -6.80 -18.59
N ARG A 48 2.45 -7.68 -19.22
CA ARG A 48 1.57 -7.33 -20.35
C ARG A 48 0.31 -6.57 -19.95
N TRP A 49 0.01 -6.48 -18.65
CA TRP A 49 -1.28 -6.01 -18.19
C TRP A 49 -1.38 -4.49 -18.00
N SER A 50 -0.26 -3.79 -17.95
CA SER A 50 -0.26 -2.36 -17.61
C SER A 50 0.64 -1.48 -18.48
N SER A 51 1.32 -2.05 -19.49
CA SER A 51 2.25 -1.30 -20.35
C SER A 51 2.56 -2.03 -21.65
N SER A 52 3.01 -1.29 -22.68
CA SER A 52 3.60 -1.90 -23.85
C SER A 52 4.98 -2.49 -23.55
N ARG A 53 5.49 -3.33 -24.46
CA ARG A 53 6.86 -3.84 -24.41
C ARG A 53 7.89 -2.70 -24.40
N GLU A 54 7.65 -1.67 -25.19
CA GLU A 54 8.52 -0.51 -25.34
C GLU A 54 8.58 0.30 -24.05
N GLU A 55 7.42 0.58 -23.42
CA GLU A 55 7.36 1.29 -22.14
C GLU A 55 8.06 0.50 -21.03
N TYR A 56 7.86 -0.80 -21.00
CA TYR A 56 8.54 -1.66 -20.01
C TYR A 56 10.06 -1.67 -20.21
N ALA A 57 10.53 -1.81 -21.47
CA ALA A 57 11.94 -1.78 -21.81
C ALA A 57 12.57 -0.42 -21.44
N ALA A 58 11.89 0.67 -21.73
CA ALA A 58 12.33 2.03 -21.40
C ALA A 58 12.44 2.22 -19.86
N ALA A 59 11.41 1.82 -19.10
CA ALA A 59 11.41 1.90 -17.65
C ALA A 59 12.53 1.04 -17.01
N ARG A 60 12.75 -0.17 -17.57
CA ARG A 60 13.83 -1.06 -17.12
C ARG A 60 15.23 -0.54 -17.44
N ALA A 61 15.38 0.20 -18.52
CA ALA A 61 16.65 0.81 -18.93
C ALA A 61 16.95 2.15 -18.24
N ASP A 62 15.96 2.77 -17.59
CA ASP A 62 16.11 4.08 -16.95
C ASP A 62 17.06 4.00 -15.75
N ARG A 63 18.30 4.48 -15.96
CA ARG A 63 19.35 4.48 -14.94
C ARG A 63 19.30 5.70 -14.00
N SER A 64 18.40 6.63 -14.22
CA SER A 64 18.20 7.79 -13.33
C SER A 64 17.55 7.39 -12.00
N TYR A 65 16.96 6.20 -11.94
CA TYR A 65 16.25 5.68 -10.76
C TYR A 65 16.91 4.42 -10.21
N ALA A 66 16.80 4.25 -8.89
CA ALA A 66 17.10 3.02 -8.19
C ALA A 66 15.80 2.28 -7.91
N PHE A 67 15.76 0.97 -8.20
CA PHE A 67 14.72 0.08 -7.77
C PHE A 67 15.32 -0.87 -6.75
N GLU A 68 14.89 -0.74 -5.51
CA GLU A 68 15.46 -1.41 -4.34
C GLU A 68 14.36 -2.13 -3.56
N GLN A 69 14.73 -3.09 -2.76
CA GLN A 69 13.89 -3.68 -1.71
C GLN A 69 14.52 -3.45 -0.35
N PHE A 70 13.71 -3.34 0.67
CA PHE A 70 14.14 -3.28 2.06
C PHE A 70 13.17 -4.03 2.95
N THR A 71 13.58 -4.32 4.18
CA THR A 71 12.72 -4.95 5.18
C THR A 71 12.47 -4.01 6.35
N TYR A 72 11.32 -4.17 6.99
CA TYR A 72 10.93 -3.45 8.19
C TYR A 72 10.14 -4.37 9.12
N GLU A 73 10.02 -3.97 10.37
CA GLU A 73 9.25 -4.69 11.37
C GLU A 73 7.77 -4.31 11.28
N SER A 74 6.88 -5.32 11.32
CA SER A 74 5.43 -5.17 11.39
C SER A 74 4.85 -6.28 12.26
N ASP A 75 4.29 -5.92 13.41
CA ASP A 75 3.72 -6.85 14.41
C ASP A 75 4.70 -7.98 14.82
N GLY A 76 5.98 -7.65 15.02
CA GLY A 76 7.01 -8.62 15.34
C GLY A 76 7.49 -9.48 14.17
N LEU A 77 6.97 -9.26 12.96
CA LEU A 77 7.38 -9.94 11.73
C LEU A 77 8.32 -9.05 10.91
N ARG A 78 9.27 -9.67 10.23
CA ARG A 78 10.10 -9.02 9.24
C ARG A 78 9.44 -9.12 7.88
N VAL A 79 8.92 -7.99 7.38
CA VAL A 79 8.20 -7.88 6.11
C VAL A 79 8.96 -6.98 5.14
N GLY A 80 8.64 -7.07 3.85
CA GLY A 80 9.37 -6.35 2.82
C GLY A 80 8.57 -5.29 2.10
N ALA A 81 9.28 -4.31 1.57
CA ALA A 81 8.76 -3.30 0.66
C ALA A 81 9.72 -3.06 -0.51
N TYR A 82 9.16 -2.67 -1.66
CA TYR A 82 9.93 -2.10 -2.75
C TYR A 82 10.03 -0.58 -2.61
N LEU A 83 11.14 -0.04 -3.07
CA LEU A 83 11.45 1.38 -3.10
C LEU A 83 11.94 1.76 -4.50
N TYR A 84 11.24 2.68 -5.16
CA TYR A 84 11.65 3.29 -6.42
C TYR A 84 11.91 4.78 -6.20
N ARG A 85 13.13 5.23 -6.43
CA ARG A 85 13.56 6.60 -6.12
C ARG A 85 14.63 7.11 -7.09
N PRO A 86 14.80 8.42 -7.25
CA PRO A 86 15.95 8.96 -7.98
C PRO A 86 17.27 8.47 -7.37
N ARG A 87 18.28 8.23 -8.21
CA ARG A 87 19.65 7.95 -7.74
C ARG A 87 20.34 9.22 -7.28
N GLU A 88 20.14 10.30 -8.03
CA GLU A 88 20.64 11.60 -7.64
C GLU A 88 19.69 12.25 -6.62
N ARG A 89 20.30 12.97 -5.69
CA ARG A 89 19.53 13.68 -4.68
C ARG A 89 18.81 14.87 -5.32
N SER A 90 17.51 14.95 -5.13
CA SER A 90 16.74 16.13 -5.50
C SER A 90 17.14 17.35 -4.63
N ALA A 91 17.05 18.55 -5.20
CA ALA A 91 17.28 19.80 -4.48
C ALA A 91 16.33 20.00 -3.28
N SER A 92 15.12 19.42 -3.38
CA SER A 92 14.13 19.43 -2.30
C SER A 92 13.61 18.01 -2.05
N PRO A 93 13.18 17.68 -0.82
CA PRO A 93 12.56 16.39 -0.53
C PRO A 93 11.33 16.14 -1.40
N LEU A 94 11.20 14.91 -1.89
CA LEU A 94 10.14 14.49 -2.81
C LEU A 94 8.96 13.87 -2.06
N PRO A 95 7.72 14.12 -2.49
CA PRO A 95 6.54 13.45 -1.95
C PRO A 95 6.59 11.94 -2.18
N VAL A 96 5.92 11.18 -1.32
CA VAL A 96 5.92 9.73 -1.34
C VAL A 96 4.57 9.19 -1.77
N VAL A 97 4.55 8.29 -2.74
CA VAL A 97 3.39 7.46 -3.05
C VAL A 97 3.60 6.08 -2.44
N VAL A 98 2.74 5.67 -1.53
CA VAL A 98 2.68 4.30 -1.02
C VAL A 98 1.74 3.50 -1.91
N TYR A 99 2.31 2.64 -2.74
CA TYR A 99 1.57 1.82 -3.70
C TYR A 99 1.19 0.47 -3.12
N ASN A 100 -0.07 0.15 -3.19
CA ASN A 100 -0.68 -1.07 -2.70
C ASN A 100 -1.06 -1.97 -3.89
N ARG A 101 -0.35 -3.08 -4.02
CA ARG A 101 -0.53 -4.03 -5.11
C ARG A 101 -1.84 -4.79 -5.04
N GLY A 102 -2.34 -5.21 -6.18
CA GLY A 102 -3.41 -6.19 -6.31
C GLY A 102 -2.97 -7.64 -6.03
N SER A 103 -3.87 -8.59 -6.29
CA SER A 103 -3.63 -10.04 -6.22
C SER A 103 -3.25 -10.58 -4.83
N TYR A 104 -3.00 -11.88 -4.77
CA TYR A 104 -2.59 -12.60 -3.55
C TYR A 104 -1.08 -12.69 -3.43
N THR A 105 -0.61 -13.42 -2.40
CA THR A 105 0.78 -13.82 -2.23
C THR A 105 1.34 -14.51 -3.46
N ARG A 106 2.53 -14.08 -3.88
CA ARG A 106 3.33 -14.74 -4.91
C ARG A 106 4.76 -14.97 -4.43
N PRO A 107 5.36 -16.12 -4.75
CA PRO A 107 6.75 -16.41 -4.39
C PRO A 107 7.76 -15.42 -4.98
N THR A 108 7.48 -14.90 -6.18
CA THR A 108 8.42 -14.06 -6.97
C THR A 108 8.26 -12.55 -6.75
N GLY A 109 7.29 -12.11 -5.92
CA GLY A 109 6.99 -10.70 -5.74
C GLY A 109 6.32 -10.04 -6.97
N PHE A 110 6.23 -8.72 -6.97
CA PHE A 110 5.47 -7.92 -7.92
C PHE A 110 6.29 -6.79 -8.59
N ALA A 111 7.61 -6.95 -8.62
CA ALA A 111 8.50 -5.91 -9.14
C ALA A 111 8.23 -5.55 -10.61
N ALA A 112 7.98 -6.56 -11.44
CA ALA A 112 7.73 -6.36 -12.87
C ALA A 112 6.42 -5.59 -13.13
N GLU A 113 5.35 -5.94 -12.41
CA GLU A 113 4.03 -5.32 -12.57
C GLU A 113 4.01 -3.85 -12.20
N MET A 114 4.81 -3.42 -11.22
CA MET A 114 4.82 -2.04 -10.76
C MET A 114 5.84 -1.14 -11.47
N LEU A 115 6.80 -1.70 -12.19
CA LEU A 115 7.96 -0.97 -12.72
C LEU A 115 7.56 0.26 -13.55
N VAL A 116 6.68 0.08 -14.54
CA VAL A 116 6.29 1.17 -15.48
C VAL A 116 5.53 2.27 -14.74
N MET A 117 4.60 1.90 -13.88
CA MET A 117 3.87 2.85 -13.03
C MET A 117 4.84 3.59 -12.08
N ALA A 118 5.74 2.86 -11.42
CA ALA A 118 6.73 3.46 -10.52
C ALA A 118 7.68 4.43 -11.27
N ASN A 119 8.07 4.08 -12.51
CA ASN A 119 8.87 4.98 -13.36
C ASN A 119 8.10 6.24 -13.75
N ARG A 120 6.81 6.14 -14.12
CA ARG A 120 5.97 7.30 -14.43
C ARG A 120 5.82 8.22 -13.20
N TYR A 121 5.59 7.67 -12.02
CA TYR A 121 5.51 8.44 -10.77
C TYR A 121 6.87 9.07 -10.42
N GLY A 122 7.97 8.31 -10.56
CA GLY A 122 9.33 8.82 -10.35
C GLY A 122 9.62 10.02 -11.24
N ARG A 123 9.36 9.91 -12.55
CA ARG A 123 9.53 11.00 -13.53
C ARG A 123 8.62 12.20 -13.27
N ALA A 124 7.50 12.00 -12.57
CA ALA A 124 6.63 13.07 -12.10
C ALA A 124 7.08 13.71 -10.78
N GLY A 125 8.21 13.26 -10.19
CA GLY A 125 8.81 13.81 -8.99
C GLY A 125 8.35 13.17 -7.70
N PHE A 126 7.94 11.89 -7.73
CA PHE A 126 7.57 11.13 -6.53
C PHE A 126 8.59 10.04 -6.21
N ILE A 127 8.74 9.72 -4.94
CA ILE A 127 9.32 8.45 -4.49
C ILE A 127 8.17 7.45 -4.36
N VAL A 128 8.36 6.20 -4.82
CA VAL A 128 7.35 5.15 -4.68
C VAL A 128 7.84 4.11 -3.68
N VAL A 129 7.00 3.83 -2.68
CA VAL A 129 7.22 2.76 -1.69
C VAL A 129 6.07 1.77 -1.82
N ALA A 130 6.36 0.47 -1.92
CA ALA A 130 5.33 -0.54 -2.13
C ALA A 130 5.48 -1.69 -1.13
N PRO A 131 4.74 -1.66 0.00
CA PRO A 131 4.64 -2.80 0.90
C PRO A 131 4.20 -4.05 0.14
N GLN A 132 4.90 -5.16 0.36
CA GLN A 132 4.62 -6.40 -0.36
C GLN A 132 3.75 -7.37 0.44
N TYR A 133 3.42 -6.99 1.66
CA TYR A 133 2.65 -7.71 2.67
C TYR A 133 3.33 -9.01 3.14
N ARG A 134 3.04 -9.36 4.39
CA ARG A 134 3.53 -10.60 5.03
C ARG A 134 3.20 -11.84 4.20
N GLY A 135 4.06 -12.85 4.27
CA GLY A 135 3.89 -14.10 3.52
C GLY A 135 4.22 -14.02 2.02
N SER A 136 4.49 -12.82 1.46
CA SER A 136 4.88 -12.67 0.06
C SER A 136 6.40 -12.72 -0.10
N ASN A 137 6.89 -13.17 -1.26
CA ASN A 137 8.30 -13.12 -1.65
C ASN A 137 9.27 -13.70 -0.59
N GLY A 138 8.84 -14.72 0.15
CA GLY A 138 9.63 -15.36 1.21
C GLY A 138 9.71 -14.59 2.54
N TRP A 139 9.02 -13.45 2.69
CA TRP A 139 8.93 -12.74 3.96
C TRP A 139 8.00 -13.44 4.95
N GLN A 140 8.22 -13.15 6.24
CA GLN A 140 7.52 -13.82 7.33
C GLN A 140 6.00 -13.59 7.32
N GLY A 141 5.27 -14.46 8.00
CA GLY A 141 3.84 -14.37 8.20
C GLY A 141 2.99 -14.98 7.10
N ARG A 142 1.69 -14.70 7.14
CA ARG A 142 0.68 -15.17 6.19
C ARG A 142 -0.13 -13.97 5.67
N ASP A 143 -0.34 -13.94 4.38
CA ASP A 143 -1.23 -12.99 3.73
C ASP A 143 -2.69 -13.35 4.05
N GLU A 144 -3.45 -12.38 4.56
CA GLU A 144 -4.86 -12.55 4.96
C GLU A 144 -5.82 -11.66 4.17
N MET A 145 -5.36 -11.10 3.04
CA MET A 145 -6.21 -10.28 2.17
C MET A 145 -6.90 -9.12 2.91
N GLY A 146 -6.13 -8.26 3.57
CA GLY A 146 -6.65 -7.15 4.38
C GLY A 146 -7.13 -7.60 5.77
N GLY A 147 -6.48 -8.63 6.31
CA GLY A 147 -6.52 -9.01 7.72
C GLY A 147 -5.36 -8.40 8.49
N ALA A 148 -4.51 -9.24 9.09
CA ALA A 148 -3.32 -8.79 9.81
C ALA A 148 -2.29 -8.10 8.89
N ASP A 149 -2.28 -8.40 7.60
CA ASP A 149 -1.44 -7.77 6.59
C ASP A 149 -1.76 -6.27 6.34
N LEU A 150 -2.89 -5.75 6.85
CA LEU A 150 -3.15 -4.31 6.89
C LEU A 150 -2.12 -3.59 7.76
N SER A 151 -1.65 -4.21 8.84
CA SER A 151 -0.60 -3.64 9.68
C SER A 151 0.69 -3.38 8.90
N ASP A 152 1.00 -4.17 7.88
CA ASP A 152 2.20 -3.97 7.06
C ASP A 152 2.11 -2.66 6.27
N LEU A 153 0.90 -2.30 5.81
CA LEU A 153 0.67 -0.98 5.22
C LEU A 153 0.73 0.15 6.26
N MET A 154 0.15 -0.04 7.44
CA MET A 154 0.15 0.99 8.48
C MET A 154 1.55 1.22 9.06
N ASN A 155 2.32 0.16 9.28
CA ASN A 155 3.66 0.19 9.88
C ASN A 155 4.75 0.65 8.91
N ILE A 156 4.44 0.92 7.62
CA ILE A 156 5.38 1.54 6.69
C ILE A 156 5.64 3.02 7.03
N VAL A 157 4.69 3.71 7.68
CA VAL A 157 4.73 5.16 7.92
C VAL A 157 6.04 5.62 8.58
N PRO A 158 6.51 5.02 9.69
CA PRO A 158 7.78 5.41 10.30
C PRO A 158 8.99 5.21 9.39
N GLN A 159 8.90 4.30 8.41
CA GLN A 159 10.00 4.04 7.48
C GLN A 159 10.13 5.14 6.41
N LEU A 160 9.03 5.80 6.05
CA LEU A 160 9.04 6.87 5.04
C LEU A 160 9.96 8.02 5.44
N ALA A 161 9.95 8.42 6.71
CA ALA A 161 10.84 9.47 7.24
C ALA A 161 12.33 9.08 7.23
N ARG A 162 12.64 7.78 7.06
CA ARG A 162 14.01 7.25 7.02
C ARG A 162 14.53 7.09 5.59
N ILE A 163 13.71 7.34 4.59
CA ILE A 163 14.11 7.28 3.17
C ILE A 163 14.76 8.61 2.81
N GLU A 164 16.02 8.55 2.40
CA GLU A 164 16.75 9.74 1.98
C GLU A 164 16.05 10.44 0.80
N GLY A 165 15.84 11.74 0.93
CA GLY A 165 15.19 12.57 -0.09
C GLY A 165 13.66 12.48 -0.07
N ALA A 166 13.04 11.71 0.84
CA ALA A 166 11.60 11.65 0.99
C ALA A 166 11.04 12.75 1.89
N ASP A 167 9.92 13.31 1.51
CA ASP A 167 9.09 14.16 2.36
C ASP A 167 7.94 13.34 2.97
N ALA A 168 8.16 12.86 4.17
CA ALA A 168 7.16 12.06 4.91
C ALA A 168 5.93 12.87 5.36
N SER A 169 5.90 14.19 5.16
CA SER A 169 4.70 15.01 5.39
C SER A 169 3.76 15.06 4.19
N ARG A 170 4.26 14.69 3.00
CA ARG A 170 3.51 14.64 1.74
C ARG A 170 3.41 13.20 1.24
N VAL A 171 2.54 12.42 1.89
CA VAL A 171 2.31 11.01 1.57
C VAL A 171 0.97 10.84 0.87
N TYR A 172 0.95 10.00 -0.15
CA TYR A 172 -0.22 9.63 -0.93
C TYR A 172 -0.37 8.11 -0.95
N LEU A 173 -1.61 7.63 -0.98
CA LEU A 173 -1.89 6.21 -1.17
C LEU A 173 -2.33 5.95 -2.61
N SER A 174 -1.82 4.88 -3.19
CA SER A 174 -2.26 4.37 -4.48
C SER A 174 -2.55 2.88 -4.36
N GLY A 175 -3.60 2.37 -5.02
CA GLY A 175 -3.94 0.96 -4.89
C GLY A 175 -4.75 0.38 -6.03
N GLU A 176 -4.40 -0.86 -6.42
CA GLU A 176 -5.06 -1.64 -7.46
C GLU A 176 -5.85 -2.80 -6.87
N SER A 177 -7.10 -3.01 -7.31
CA SER A 177 -7.86 -4.22 -6.96
C SER A 177 -7.90 -4.44 -5.44
N ARG A 178 -7.39 -5.57 -4.94
CA ARG A 178 -7.14 -5.79 -3.51
C ARG A 178 -6.42 -4.63 -2.84
N GLY A 179 -5.38 -4.09 -3.46
CA GLY A 179 -4.64 -2.95 -2.92
C GLY A 179 -5.50 -1.71 -2.76
N GLY A 180 -6.49 -1.51 -3.63
CA GLY A 180 -7.49 -0.45 -3.48
C GLY A 180 -8.41 -0.67 -2.28
N MET A 181 -8.83 -1.91 -2.02
CA MET A 181 -9.56 -2.27 -0.80
C MET A 181 -8.71 -1.97 0.44
N MET A 182 -7.42 -2.33 0.44
CA MET A 182 -6.51 -2.04 1.55
C MET A 182 -6.26 -0.54 1.73
N VAL A 183 -6.23 0.24 0.65
CA VAL A 183 -6.20 1.71 0.73
C VAL A 183 -7.44 2.22 1.47
N TYR A 184 -8.63 1.77 1.12
CA TYR A 184 -9.84 2.16 1.86
C TYR A 184 -9.77 1.79 3.35
N GLN A 185 -9.28 0.57 3.69
CA GLN A 185 -9.09 0.18 5.09
C GLN A 185 -8.08 1.11 5.80
N ALA A 186 -6.95 1.41 5.18
CA ALA A 186 -5.95 2.31 5.74
C ALA A 186 -6.51 3.73 5.98
N LEU A 187 -7.33 4.24 5.05
CA LEU A 187 -8.01 5.53 5.21
C LEU A 187 -9.03 5.51 6.34
N ARG A 188 -9.80 4.42 6.49
CA ARG A 188 -10.68 4.19 7.62
C ARG A 188 -9.92 4.27 8.95
N ASP A 189 -8.73 3.70 8.98
CA ASP A 189 -7.87 3.62 10.17
C ASP A 189 -6.86 4.77 10.26
N GLN A 190 -7.17 5.89 9.55
CA GLN A 190 -6.49 7.19 9.63
C GLN A 190 -5.01 7.17 9.20
N PHE A 191 -4.66 6.37 8.19
CA PHE A 191 -3.34 6.49 7.55
C PHE A 191 -3.10 7.96 7.13
N PRO A 192 -1.92 8.55 7.40
CA PRO A 192 -1.67 9.98 7.22
C PRO A 192 -1.45 10.38 5.74
N ALA A 193 -2.36 9.99 4.85
CA ALA A 193 -2.30 10.36 3.45
C ALA A 193 -2.98 11.70 3.17
N LYS A 194 -2.39 12.53 2.31
CA LYS A 194 -2.97 13.78 1.80
C LYS A 194 -4.10 13.54 0.81
N ALA A 195 -3.96 12.51 -0.02
CA ALA A 195 -4.98 12.02 -0.95
C ALA A 195 -4.70 10.56 -1.30
N ALA A 196 -5.69 9.90 -1.90
CA ALA A 196 -5.56 8.54 -2.40
C ALA A 196 -6.07 8.41 -3.84
N ALA A 197 -5.56 7.43 -4.58
CA ALA A 197 -6.03 7.03 -5.91
C ALA A 197 -6.15 5.51 -5.97
N VAL A 198 -7.32 5.01 -6.32
CA VAL A 198 -7.59 3.57 -6.39
C VAL A 198 -8.16 3.20 -7.75
N TRP A 199 -7.87 1.98 -8.24
CA TRP A 199 -8.49 1.49 -9.46
C TRP A 199 -8.83 0.00 -9.39
N GLY A 200 -9.94 -0.38 -10.04
CA GLY A 200 -10.44 -1.75 -10.02
C GLY A 200 -10.68 -2.29 -8.62
N ALA A 201 -10.86 -1.42 -7.63
CA ALA A 201 -11.03 -1.82 -6.24
C ALA A 201 -12.43 -2.37 -5.98
N PHE A 202 -12.50 -3.48 -5.25
CA PHE A 202 -13.80 -3.88 -4.70
C PHE A 202 -14.09 -3.16 -3.38
N THR A 203 -15.36 -2.91 -3.15
CA THR A 203 -15.85 -2.16 -1.97
C THR A 203 -16.89 -2.93 -1.17
N ASP A 204 -17.27 -4.12 -1.66
CA ASP A 204 -18.19 -5.04 -1.02
C ASP A 204 -17.68 -6.48 -1.19
N LEU A 205 -17.03 -7.04 -0.17
CA LEU A 205 -16.49 -8.39 -0.25
C LEU A 205 -17.59 -9.45 -0.40
N ALA A 206 -18.81 -9.18 0.11
CA ALA A 206 -19.91 -10.15 0.00
C ALA A 206 -20.25 -10.46 -1.46
N SER A 207 -20.28 -9.45 -2.34
CA SER A 207 -20.52 -9.65 -3.77
C SER A 207 -19.35 -10.35 -4.47
N VAL A 208 -18.12 -10.09 -4.03
CA VAL A 208 -16.90 -10.70 -4.61
C VAL A 208 -16.87 -12.20 -4.36
N ILE A 209 -17.26 -12.66 -3.18
CA ILE A 209 -17.26 -14.09 -2.82
C ILE A 209 -18.63 -14.77 -3.01
N ALA A 210 -19.61 -14.06 -3.56
CA ALA A 210 -20.94 -14.61 -3.82
C ALA A 210 -20.86 -15.78 -4.82
N PRO A 211 -21.66 -16.83 -4.65
CA PRO A 211 -21.77 -17.90 -5.65
C PRO A 211 -22.07 -17.33 -7.04
N GLY A 212 -21.29 -17.76 -8.04
CA GLY A 212 -21.41 -17.27 -9.43
C GLY A 212 -20.57 -16.06 -9.78
N SER A 213 -19.93 -15.38 -8.82
CA SER A 213 -18.95 -14.35 -9.14
C SER A 213 -17.65 -14.95 -9.74
N SER A 214 -16.96 -14.20 -10.58
CA SER A 214 -15.68 -14.64 -11.19
C SER A 214 -14.62 -15.00 -10.14
N GLN A 215 -14.69 -14.38 -8.95
CA GLN A 215 -13.74 -14.54 -7.87
C GLN A 215 -14.13 -15.58 -6.82
N ALA A 216 -15.39 -16.09 -6.80
CA ALA A 216 -15.89 -17.05 -5.81
C ALA A 216 -15.01 -18.30 -5.67
N LYS A 217 -14.44 -18.77 -6.78
CA LYS A 217 -13.55 -19.96 -6.82
C LYS A 217 -12.27 -19.80 -5.99
N PHE A 218 -11.85 -18.57 -5.71
CA PHE A 218 -10.67 -18.29 -4.91
C PHE A 218 -10.97 -18.14 -3.41
N THR A 219 -12.25 -18.13 -3.01
CA THR A 219 -12.66 -17.94 -1.61
C THR A 219 -12.02 -18.95 -0.66
N PRO A 220 -11.96 -20.27 -0.94
CA PRO A 220 -11.32 -21.24 -0.04
C PRO A 220 -9.80 -21.03 0.08
N LEU A 221 -9.17 -20.52 -0.96
CA LEU A 221 -7.73 -20.21 -0.94
C LEU A 221 -7.44 -18.97 -0.07
N ILE A 222 -8.28 -17.94 -0.18
CA ILE A 222 -8.08 -16.65 0.48
C ILE A 222 -8.52 -16.70 1.94
N PHE A 223 -9.64 -17.33 2.18
CA PHE A 223 -10.29 -17.44 3.48
C PHE A 223 -10.54 -18.92 3.81
N PRO A 224 -9.48 -19.71 4.04
CA PRO A 224 -9.61 -21.16 4.29
C PRO A 224 -10.44 -21.46 5.53
N ASP A 225 -10.46 -20.55 6.49
CA ASP A 225 -11.15 -20.68 7.76
C ASP A 225 -12.52 -19.95 7.76
N LEU A 226 -13.04 -19.55 6.58
CA LEU A 226 -14.32 -18.85 6.48
C LEU A 226 -15.47 -19.78 6.87
N ASP A 227 -16.18 -19.43 7.94
CA ASP A 227 -17.38 -20.11 8.41
C ASP A 227 -18.47 -19.10 8.84
N GLU A 228 -19.64 -19.59 9.23
CA GLU A 228 -20.75 -18.74 9.63
C GLU A 228 -20.43 -17.84 10.84
N ARG A 229 -19.53 -18.26 11.74
CA ARG A 229 -19.19 -17.52 12.97
C ARG A 229 -18.30 -16.31 12.68
N ASN A 230 -17.44 -16.38 11.67
CA ASN A 230 -16.46 -15.32 11.38
C ASN A 230 -16.80 -14.53 10.11
N ARG A 231 -17.79 -14.99 9.31
CA ARG A 231 -18.15 -14.41 8.03
C ARG A 231 -18.42 -12.90 8.12
N ASP A 232 -19.29 -12.49 9.03
CA ASP A 232 -19.69 -11.09 9.14
C ASP A 232 -18.50 -10.19 9.49
N GLY A 233 -17.62 -10.63 10.38
CA GLY A 233 -16.40 -9.89 10.72
C GLY A 233 -15.41 -9.80 9.55
N ILE A 234 -15.30 -10.85 8.72
CA ILE A 234 -14.47 -10.86 7.52
C ILE A 234 -15.03 -9.88 6.48
N LEU A 235 -16.34 -9.92 6.24
CA LEU A 235 -17.04 -9.03 5.31
C LEU A 235 -16.99 -7.58 5.76
N GLU A 236 -17.29 -7.31 7.03
CA GLU A 236 -17.29 -5.97 7.61
C GLU A 236 -15.94 -5.28 7.44
N ARG A 237 -14.85 -5.94 7.82
CA ARG A 237 -13.52 -5.36 7.72
C ARG A 237 -13.10 -4.98 6.30
N ARG A 238 -13.62 -5.68 5.27
CA ARG A 238 -13.16 -5.57 3.86
C ARG A 238 -14.17 -4.94 2.91
N SER A 239 -15.29 -4.44 3.44
CA SER A 239 -16.36 -3.84 2.63
C SER A 239 -16.47 -2.35 2.91
N ALA A 240 -15.76 -1.54 2.11
CA ALA A 240 -15.66 -0.09 2.31
C ALA A 240 -17.02 0.63 2.32
N ILE A 241 -18.00 0.12 1.59
CA ILE A 241 -19.38 0.66 1.58
C ILE A 241 -20.05 0.60 2.95
N ARG A 242 -19.63 -0.29 3.86
CA ARG A 242 -20.19 -0.42 5.20
C ARG A 242 -19.72 0.65 6.18
N TRP A 243 -18.63 1.34 5.85
CA TRP A 243 -18.00 2.35 6.68
C TRP A 243 -17.42 3.52 5.84
N ALA A 244 -18.08 3.84 4.74
CA ALA A 244 -17.70 4.95 3.86
C ALA A 244 -17.66 6.32 4.58
N ASP A 245 -18.48 6.50 5.61
CA ASP A 245 -18.52 7.68 6.48
C ASP A 245 -17.19 7.91 7.23
N ARG A 246 -16.38 6.87 7.44
CA ARG A 246 -15.06 6.95 8.08
C ARG A 246 -13.96 7.43 7.14
N ILE A 247 -14.18 7.42 5.83
CA ILE A 247 -13.22 7.89 4.83
C ILE A 247 -13.33 9.41 4.71
N ARG A 248 -12.30 10.12 5.13
CA ARG A 248 -12.24 11.60 5.14
C ARG A 248 -11.22 12.17 4.16
N THR A 249 -10.20 11.38 3.82
CA THR A 249 -9.14 11.74 2.88
C THR A 249 -9.73 11.82 1.45
N PRO A 250 -9.33 12.82 0.63
CA PRO A 250 -9.73 12.90 -0.77
C PRO A 250 -9.36 11.65 -1.57
N VAL A 251 -10.30 11.07 -2.33
CA VAL A 251 -10.09 9.84 -3.10
C VAL A 251 -10.42 10.01 -4.58
N LEU A 252 -9.47 9.71 -5.45
CA LEU A 252 -9.71 9.46 -6.86
C LEU A 252 -10.05 7.98 -7.05
N ILE A 253 -11.23 7.69 -7.58
CA ILE A 253 -11.72 6.35 -7.88
C ILE A 253 -11.69 6.15 -9.38
N MET A 254 -11.02 5.11 -9.87
CA MET A 254 -10.88 4.82 -11.29
C MET A 254 -11.33 3.39 -11.57
N HIS A 255 -12.04 3.17 -12.69
CA HIS A 255 -12.51 1.84 -13.05
C HIS A 255 -12.64 1.66 -14.57
N GLY A 256 -12.30 0.47 -15.05
CA GLY A 256 -12.58 0.08 -16.43
C GLY A 256 -14.03 -0.39 -16.58
N THR A 257 -14.75 0.06 -17.59
CA THR A 257 -16.17 -0.33 -17.76
C THR A 257 -16.36 -1.75 -18.27
N ALA A 258 -15.29 -2.39 -18.79
CA ALA A 258 -15.26 -3.80 -19.18
C ALA A 258 -14.49 -4.68 -18.18
N ASP A 259 -14.52 -4.30 -16.91
CA ASP A 259 -13.91 -5.09 -15.83
C ASP A 259 -14.79 -6.29 -15.48
N GLU A 260 -14.37 -7.48 -15.91
CA GLU A 260 -15.06 -8.75 -15.65
C GLU A 260 -14.64 -9.38 -14.31
N ASP A 261 -13.54 -8.94 -13.73
CA ASP A 261 -13.04 -9.43 -12.44
C ASP A 261 -13.75 -8.74 -11.25
N MET A 262 -13.85 -7.40 -11.35
CA MET A 262 -14.52 -6.54 -10.38
C MET A 262 -15.44 -5.59 -11.11
N PRO A 263 -16.76 -5.79 -11.10
CA PRO A 263 -17.69 -4.90 -11.80
C PRO A 263 -17.58 -3.44 -11.38
N ALA A 264 -17.72 -2.50 -12.35
CA ALA A 264 -17.56 -1.06 -12.12
C ALA A 264 -18.55 -0.49 -11.09
N GLU A 265 -19.62 -1.23 -10.81
CA GLU A 265 -20.62 -0.93 -9.78
C GLU A 265 -20.00 -0.76 -8.40
N HIS A 266 -18.91 -1.47 -8.08
CA HIS A 266 -18.15 -1.26 -6.83
C HIS A 266 -17.69 0.19 -6.69
N SER A 267 -17.11 0.74 -7.73
CA SER A 267 -16.63 2.13 -7.76
C SER A 267 -17.76 3.14 -7.83
N GLN A 268 -18.81 2.85 -8.58
CA GLN A 268 -19.99 3.72 -8.71
C GLN A 268 -20.74 3.84 -7.37
N ARG A 269 -20.99 2.72 -6.68
CA ARG A 269 -21.61 2.72 -5.34
C ARG A 269 -20.78 3.49 -4.32
N MET A 270 -19.46 3.24 -4.30
CA MET A 270 -18.57 3.96 -3.38
C MET A 270 -18.55 5.46 -3.64
N ALA A 271 -18.50 5.88 -4.91
CA ALA A 271 -18.57 7.30 -5.28
C ALA A 271 -19.91 7.93 -4.88
N ALA A 272 -21.03 7.21 -5.06
CA ALA A 272 -22.35 7.68 -4.64
C ALA A 272 -22.42 7.86 -3.12
N ASP A 273 -21.86 6.92 -2.33
CA ASP A 273 -21.84 7.03 -0.87
C ASP A 273 -20.96 8.21 -0.42
N LEU A 274 -19.78 8.39 -1.01
CA LEU A 274 -18.91 9.53 -0.70
C LEU A 274 -19.58 10.87 -1.07
N SER A 275 -20.32 10.92 -2.21
CA SER A 275 -21.14 12.09 -2.58
C SER A 275 -22.18 12.41 -1.53
N ARG A 276 -22.98 11.42 -1.13
CA ARG A 276 -24.03 11.56 -0.11
C ARG A 276 -23.48 12.04 1.24
N LEU A 277 -22.25 11.64 1.55
CA LEU A 277 -21.54 12.02 2.77
C LEU A 277 -20.76 13.34 2.67
N GLY A 278 -20.82 14.03 1.53
CA GLY A 278 -20.09 15.29 1.27
C GLY A 278 -18.57 15.13 1.31
N ARG A 279 -18.05 13.94 0.96
CA ARG A 279 -16.61 13.66 0.94
C ARG A 279 -15.98 14.07 -0.38
N THR A 280 -14.78 14.64 -0.32
CA THR A 280 -14.00 15.00 -1.50
C THR A 280 -13.58 13.73 -2.25
N HIS A 281 -14.12 13.56 -3.45
CA HIS A 281 -13.79 12.43 -4.33
C HIS A 281 -14.00 12.78 -5.79
N ARG A 282 -13.50 11.92 -6.67
CA ARG A 282 -13.75 11.95 -8.11
C ARG A 282 -13.84 10.52 -8.63
N LEU A 283 -14.83 10.23 -9.47
CA LEU A 283 -14.94 8.98 -10.20
C LEU A 283 -14.53 9.20 -11.65
N LEU A 284 -13.62 8.37 -12.17
CA LEU A 284 -13.24 8.29 -13.58
C LEU A 284 -13.51 6.88 -14.09
N LEU A 285 -14.40 6.74 -15.04
CA LEU A 285 -14.66 5.50 -15.76
C LEU A 285 -13.86 5.50 -17.07
N PHE A 286 -13.12 4.42 -17.28
CA PHE A 286 -12.34 4.20 -18.51
C PHE A 286 -13.11 3.26 -19.43
N GLU A 287 -13.75 3.82 -20.42
CA GLU A 287 -14.65 3.10 -21.31
C GLU A 287 -13.93 1.97 -22.05
N GLY A 288 -14.55 0.77 -22.06
CA GLY A 288 -14.04 -0.44 -22.69
C GLY A 288 -12.76 -1.02 -22.05
N GLN A 289 -12.28 -0.44 -20.95
CA GLN A 289 -11.06 -0.96 -20.32
C GLN A 289 -11.35 -2.09 -19.33
N PRO A 290 -10.47 -3.13 -19.28
CA PRO A 290 -10.58 -4.24 -18.35
C PRO A 290 -10.06 -3.84 -16.96
N HIS A 291 -10.04 -4.81 -16.04
CA HIS A 291 -9.72 -4.68 -14.61
C HIS A 291 -8.52 -3.77 -14.27
N ARG A 292 -7.43 -3.86 -15.02
CA ARG A 292 -6.20 -3.09 -14.73
C ARG A 292 -6.08 -1.77 -15.48
N ILE A 293 -7.07 -1.46 -16.33
CA ILE A 293 -7.04 -0.27 -17.21
C ILE A 293 -5.73 -0.27 -18.04
N GLY A 294 -5.28 -1.46 -18.48
CA GLY A 294 -3.94 -1.64 -19.06
C GLY A 294 -3.73 -0.87 -20.36
N GLY A 295 -4.74 -0.85 -21.24
CA GLY A 295 -4.70 -0.08 -22.50
C GLY A 295 -4.64 1.44 -22.32
N ARG A 296 -4.99 1.94 -21.14
CA ARG A 296 -4.98 3.35 -20.76
C ARG A 296 -4.15 3.62 -19.48
N GLY A 297 -3.15 2.76 -19.22
CA GLY A 297 -2.31 2.84 -18.01
C GLY A 297 -1.60 4.18 -17.84
N ALA A 298 -1.14 4.80 -18.93
CA ALA A 298 -0.53 6.14 -18.89
C ALA A 298 -1.53 7.22 -18.46
N ASP A 299 -2.76 7.17 -18.96
CA ASP A 299 -3.83 8.13 -18.62
C ASP A 299 -4.27 7.95 -17.16
N ARG A 300 -4.40 6.68 -16.70
CA ARG A 300 -4.70 6.35 -15.31
C ARG A 300 -3.65 6.94 -14.37
N ASP A 301 -2.37 6.72 -14.66
CA ASP A 301 -1.27 7.18 -13.82
C ASP A 301 -1.15 8.72 -13.86
N ALA A 302 -1.37 9.36 -15.03
CA ALA A 302 -1.42 10.80 -15.15
C ALA A 302 -2.57 11.42 -14.34
N ALA A 303 -3.75 10.80 -14.34
CA ALA A 303 -4.88 11.24 -13.53
C ALA A 303 -4.56 11.15 -12.02
N ALA A 304 -3.91 10.07 -11.56
CA ALA A 304 -3.50 9.91 -10.17
C ALA A 304 -2.45 10.97 -9.77
N ILE A 305 -1.44 11.21 -10.61
CA ILE A 305 -0.42 12.25 -10.40
C ILE A 305 -1.05 13.63 -10.30
N ALA A 306 -1.97 13.98 -11.20
CA ALA A 306 -2.68 15.25 -11.17
C ALA A 306 -3.51 15.41 -9.89
N TRP A 307 -4.19 14.34 -9.46
CA TRP A 307 -4.93 14.30 -8.21
C TRP A 307 -4.03 14.55 -7.00
N PHE A 308 -2.91 13.85 -6.91
CA PHE A 308 -1.97 14.03 -5.79
C PHE A 308 -1.43 15.46 -5.72
N ARG A 309 -1.07 16.07 -6.86
CA ARG A 309 -0.59 17.45 -6.92
C ARG A 309 -1.63 18.46 -6.43
N GLN A 310 -2.92 18.21 -6.65
CA GLN A 310 -3.99 19.06 -6.15
C GLN A 310 -4.02 19.16 -4.60
N PHE A 311 -3.57 18.11 -3.90
CA PHE A 311 -3.59 18.04 -2.44
C PHE A 311 -2.17 18.12 -1.82
N GLY A 312 -1.17 18.46 -2.62
CA GLY A 312 0.22 18.49 -2.20
C GLY A 312 0.60 19.64 -1.28
N GLY A 313 -0.21 20.67 -1.21
CA GLY A 313 0.16 21.94 -0.57
C GLY A 313 1.41 22.53 -1.24
N GLY A 314 1.34 23.69 -1.84
CA GLY A 314 2.50 24.38 -2.35
C GLY A 314 3.48 24.77 -1.25
#